data_9db3a6e98c2490addbea61f9a49aa082
#
_entry.id   9db3a6e98c2490addbea61f9a49aa082
#
_cell.length_a   1.000
_cell.length_b   1.000
_cell.length_c   1.000
_cell.angle_alpha   90.00
_cell.angle_beta   90.00
_cell.angle_gamma   90.00
#
_symmetry.space_group_name_H-M   'P 1'
#
loop_
_entity.id
_entity.type
_entity.pdbx_description
1 polymer ?
#
loop_
_entity_poly.entity_id
_entity_poly.type
_entity_poly.pdbx_seq_one_letter_code
_entity_poly.pdbx_strand_id
1 'polypeptide(L)'
;MKKLNSFFLSNFLYKKIYDEDEECIGELWDIYVTTENGYPKAIGYKIKKGGEFANYEFKNIGFYENKGKYFINVIGVRDIILKKYSYLLSRNLLDKQIVDINGKKLVRVNDLRIAEIAGEFKVIAADTGVMSLARRLGIEKVVKFFYSILNKQPVDSLIMWDNVESLEIVNDNLKLTVPYQKLSELHPADIADILEDMDTNYRKKVFEALDEDIAADTLEEIEPQMQADLIENLSLPKRSEVLLNMPNDEIADILDKVDEETAEKILFDMDKEDADEVRSLMEYREKTAGSIMNKDFIAFNVNITAQETIELLREIKPESEVAYYIYIVNENQKLQGVVSLRDLVVSNPDTKLYKIMDSDVICVKDNDDIDSVVETAGKYDLLSLPVVDQSDILCGVIIMNDIVEDILLPAWKKNLKKAV
;
A
#
# COMPACT_ATOMS: atom_id res chain seq x y z
N MET A 1 -45.13 14.18 6.27
CA MET A 1 -44.03 13.41 5.72
C MET A 1 -42.91 14.37 5.37
N LYS A 2 -41.68 14.08 5.81
CA LYS A 2 -40.50 14.90 5.49
C LYS A 2 -39.74 14.25 4.32
N LYS A 3 -39.52 14.99 3.22
CA LYS A 3 -38.65 14.52 2.13
C LYS A 3 -37.21 14.50 2.61
N LEU A 4 -36.47 13.45 2.28
CA LEU A 4 -35.07 13.30 2.62
C LEU A 4 -34.22 13.54 1.39
N ASN A 5 -33.29 14.48 1.49
CA ASN A 5 -32.24 14.74 0.48
C ASN A 5 -30.95 14.00 0.79
N SER A 6 -30.84 13.37 1.97
CA SER A 6 -29.72 12.49 2.34
C SER A 6 -30.22 11.40 3.27
N PHE A 7 -29.78 10.16 3.02
CA PHE A 7 -30.19 8.99 3.78
C PHE A 7 -29.14 7.86 3.70
N PHE A 8 -29.28 6.87 4.57
CA PHE A 8 -28.52 5.63 4.50
C PHE A 8 -29.27 4.59 3.66
N LEU A 9 -28.54 3.86 2.82
CA LEU A 9 -29.10 2.85 1.93
C LEU A 9 -29.92 1.81 2.69
N SER A 10 -29.43 1.35 3.85
CA SER A 10 -30.11 0.36 4.71
C SER A 10 -31.49 0.79 5.18
N ASN A 11 -31.77 2.09 5.28
CA ASN A 11 -33.08 2.58 5.71
C ASN A 11 -34.18 2.29 4.69
N PHE A 12 -33.80 2.12 3.42
CA PHE A 12 -34.72 1.99 2.32
C PHE A 12 -34.69 0.63 1.62
N LEU A 13 -33.65 -0.16 1.79
CA LEU A 13 -33.62 -1.54 1.28
C LEU A 13 -34.80 -2.34 1.86
N TYR A 14 -35.44 -3.11 0.97
CA TYR A 14 -36.60 -3.96 1.27
C TYR A 14 -37.86 -3.20 1.73
N LYS A 15 -37.89 -1.86 1.53
CA LYS A 15 -39.12 -1.08 1.75
C LYS A 15 -39.98 -1.09 0.52
N LYS A 16 -41.30 -1.03 0.77
CA LYS A 16 -42.30 -0.95 -0.28
C LYS A 16 -42.21 0.40 -1.00
N ILE A 17 -42.39 0.35 -2.31
CA ILE A 17 -42.47 1.50 -3.20
C ILE A 17 -43.91 1.66 -3.65
N TYR A 18 -44.41 2.89 -3.59
CA TYR A 18 -45.73 3.25 -3.99
C TYR A 18 -45.68 4.21 -5.18
N ASP A 19 -46.58 4.04 -6.13
CA ASP A 19 -46.74 4.96 -7.25
C ASP A 19 -47.65 6.16 -6.92
N GLU A 20 -48.02 6.95 -7.95
CA GLU A 20 -48.89 8.10 -7.82
C GLU A 20 -50.32 7.77 -7.40
N ASP A 21 -50.79 6.55 -7.64
CA ASP A 21 -52.11 6.04 -7.28
C ASP A 21 -52.12 5.34 -5.91
N GLU A 22 -51.03 5.46 -5.13
CA GLU A 22 -50.78 4.76 -3.86
C GLU A 22 -50.74 3.23 -3.98
N GLU A 23 -50.59 2.69 -5.19
CA GLU A 23 -50.43 1.26 -5.39
C GLU A 23 -49.00 0.80 -5.13
N CYS A 24 -48.86 -0.37 -4.47
CA CYS A 24 -47.54 -0.93 -4.21
C CYS A 24 -46.97 -1.61 -5.46
N ILE A 25 -45.94 -1.03 -6.06
CA ILE A 25 -45.28 -1.57 -7.25
C ILE A 25 -44.23 -2.66 -6.92
N GLY A 26 -43.82 -2.80 -5.67
CA GLY A 26 -42.87 -3.80 -5.19
C GLY A 26 -42.02 -3.32 -4.01
N GLU A 27 -40.99 -4.05 -3.69
CA GLU A 27 -40.01 -3.70 -2.63
C GLU A 27 -38.67 -3.32 -3.25
N LEU A 28 -38.04 -2.24 -2.76
CA LEU A 28 -36.71 -1.84 -3.21
C LEU A 28 -35.69 -2.93 -2.87
N TRP A 29 -35.15 -3.58 -3.89
CA TRP A 29 -34.17 -4.64 -3.72
C TRP A 29 -32.73 -4.11 -3.72
N ASP A 30 -32.42 -3.19 -4.67
CA ASP A 30 -31.10 -2.57 -4.81
C ASP A 30 -31.16 -1.31 -5.71
N ILE A 31 -30.08 -0.55 -5.74
CA ILE A 31 -29.93 0.64 -6.58
C ILE A 31 -28.79 0.43 -7.59
N TYR A 32 -29.07 0.67 -8.88
CA TYR A 32 -28.04 0.71 -9.92
C TYR A 32 -27.35 2.06 -9.93
N VAL A 33 -26.02 2.02 -9.98
CA VAL A 33 -25.17 3.22 -10.06
C VAL A 33 -24.16 3.10 -11.20
N THR A 34 -23.60 4.25 -11.58
CA THR A 34 -22.44 4.37 -12.47
C THR A 34 -21.40 5.30 -11.83
N THR A 35 -20.12 5.04 -12.07
CA THR A 35 -18.98 5.85 -11.58
C THR A 35 -18.27 6.62 -12.69
N GLU A 36 -18.90 6.77 -13.87
CA GLU A 36 -18.26 7.45 -15.02
C GLU A 36 -17.67 8.84 -14.72
N ASN A 37 -18.09 9.50 -13.61
CA ASN A 37 -17.68 10.85 -13.24
C ASN A 37 -17.39 11.00 -11.73
N GLY A 38 -16.63 10.09 -11.13
CA GLY A 38 -16.24 10.17 -9.73
C GLY A 38 -17.22 9.52 -8.76
N TYR A 39 -18.09 10.27 -8.10
CA TYR A 39 -19.07 9.72 -7.14
C TYR A 39 -20.06 8.75 -7.81
N PRO A 40 -20.33 7.55 -7.22
CA PRO A 40 -21.34 6.64 -7.77
C PRO A 40 -22.70 7.32 -7.81
N LYS A 41 -23.22 7.52 -9.02
CA LYS A 41 -24.49 8.18 -9.30
C LYS A 41 -25.59 7.15 -9.51
N ALA A 42 -26.71 7.31 -8.81
CA ALA A 42 -27.87 6.46 -9.00
C ALA A 42 -28.51 6.69 -10.39
N ILE A 43 -28.66 5.61 -11.15
CA ILE A 43 -29.23 5.62 -12.50
C ILE A 43 -30.49 4.77 -12.62
N GLY A 44 -30.68 3.81 -11.73
CA GLY A 44 -31.83 2.92 -11.71
C GLY A 44 -32.03 2.26 -10.36
N TYR A 45 -33.15 1.58 -10.22
CA TYR A 45 -33.43 0.77 -9.05
C TYR A 45 -34.05 -0.57 -9.44
N LYS A 46 -33.73 -1.58 -8.66
CA LYS A 46 -34.23 -2.95 -8.79
C LYS A 46 -35.32 -3.18 -7.75
N ILE A 47 -36.48 -3.69 -8.16
CA ILE A 47 -37.53 -4.06 -7.26
C ILE A 47 -37.80 -5.57 -7.29
N LYS A 48 -38.44 -6.06 -6.23
CA LYS A 48 -38.97 -7.41 -6.16
C LYS A 48 -40.52 -7.35 -5.90
N LYS A 49 -41.29 -8.04 -6.74
CA LYS A 49 -42.76 -8.17 -6.58
C LYS A 49 -43.15 -9.59 -6.89
N GLY A 50 -43.81 -10.27 -5.97
CA GLY A 50 -44.35 -11.64 -6.18
C GLY A 50 -43.27 -12.69 -6.51
N GLY A 51 -41.99 -12.44 -6.16
CA GLY A 51 -40.86 -13.32 -6.48
C GLY A 51 -40.12 -12.92 -7.76
N GLU A 52 -40.65 -12.09 -8.60
CA GLU A 52 -40.01 -11.58 -9.82
C GLU A 52 -39.26 -10.27 -9.58
N PHE A 53 -38.27 -9.99 -10.42
CA PHE A 53 -37.49 -8.76 -10.38
C PHE A 53 -37.81 -7.88 -11.60
N ALA A 54 -37.93 -6.57 -11.35
CA ALA A 54 -38.00 -5.55 -12.39
C ALA A 54 -36.99 -4.45 -12.11
N ASN A 55 -36.58 -3.73 -13.18
CA ASN A 55 -35.54 -2.71 -13.12
C ASN A 55 -36.04 -1.43 -13.76
N TYR A 56 -35.99 -0.32 -13.02
CA TYR A 56 -36.55 0.96 -13.45
C TYR A 56 -35.51 2.08 -13.40
N GLU A 57 -35.71 3.14 -14.19
CA GLU A 57 -34.89 4.36 -14.17
C GLU A 57 -34.99 5.07 -12.81
N PHE A 58 -33.90 5.62 -12.33
CA PHE A 58 -33.84 6.43 -11.10
C PHE A 58 -34.32 7.86 -11.37
N LYS A 59 -35.57 8.01 -11.79
CA LYS A 59 -36.22 9.30 -12.02
C LYS A 59 -37.51 9.39 -11.25
N ASN A 60 -37.86 10.61 -10.82
CA ASN A 60 -39.09 10.90 -10.08
C ASN A 60 -39.34 10.00 -8.86
N ILE A 61 -38.25 9.53 -8.25
CA ILE A 61 -38.29 8.76 -7.01
C ILE A 61 -38.02 9.69 -5.81
N GLY A 62 -38.87 9.56 -4.77
CA GLY A 62 -38.72 10.35 -3.57
C GLY A 62 -38.59 9.47 -2.33
N PHE A 63 -37.73 9.87 -1.43
CA PHE A 63 -37.46 9.21 -0.16
C PHE A 63 -38.00 10.06 0.98
N TYR A 64 -38.79 9.46 1.87
CA TYR A 64 -39.52 10.18 2.90
C TYR A 64 -39.40 9.50 4.26
N GLU A 65 -39.50 10.32 5.32
CA GLU A 65 -39.58 9.87 6.71
C GLU A 65 -40.83 10.44 7.39
N ASN A 66 -41.48 9.59 8.18
CA ASN A 66 -42.57 10.00 9.06
C ASN A 66 -42.47 9.23 10.39
N LYS A 67 -42.20 9.92 11.49
CA LYS A 67 -42.11 9.35 12.85
C LYS A 67 -41.21 8.09 12.91
N GLY A 68 -40.05 8.12 12.24
CA GLY A 68 -39.10 7.03 12.22
C GLY A 68 -39.44 5.88 11.26
N LYS A 69 -40.48 6.03 10.43
CA LYS A 69 -40.81 5.09 9.35
C LYS A 69 -40.39 5.69 8.01
N TYR A 70 -39.82 4.86 7.15
CA TYR A 70 -39.27 5.26 5.85
C TYR A 70 -40.21 4.79 4.72
N PHE A 71 -40.44 5.65 3.72
CA PHE A 71 -41.36 5.47 2.61
C PHE A 71 -40.69 5.88 1.29
N ILE A 72 -41.02 5.18 0.21
CA ILE A 72 -40.53 5.47 -1.14
C ILE A 72 -41.76 5.68 -2.04
N ASN A 73 -41.78 6.82 -2.74
CA ASN A 73 -42.82 7.09 -3.74
C ASN A 73 -42.14 7.36 -5.08
N VAL A 74 -42.80 6.94 -6.16
CA VAL A 74 -42.37 7.16 -7.54
C VAL A 74 -43.49 7.74 -8.37
N ILE A 75 -43.14 8.48 -9.41
CA ILE A 75 -44.11 9.04 -10.35
C ILE A 75 -43.67 8.64 -11.77
N GLY A 76 -44.52 7.92 -12.48
CA GLY A 76 -44.24 7.48 -13.85
C GLY A 76 -43.06 6.53 -13.94
N VAL A 77 -43.31 5.23 -13.79
CA VAL A 77 -42.26 4.18 -13.85
C VAL A 77 -41.85 3.92 -15.28
N ARG A 78 -40.50 3.85 -15.52
CA ARG A 78 -39.94 3.52 -16.83
C ARG A 78 -38.86 2.46 -16.67
N ASP A 79 -38.78 1.51 -17.60
CA ASP A 79 -37.70 0.51 -17.63
C ASP A 79 -36.36 1.17 -17.88
N ILE A 80 -35.34 0.71 -17.14
CA ILE A 80 -33.98 1.20 -17.33
C ILE A 80 -33.25 0.44 -18.45
N ILE A 81 -32.50 1.17 -19.26
CA ILE A 81 -31.50 0.60 -20.13
C ILE A 81 -30.14 0.67 -19.39
N LEU A 82 -29.67 -0.48 -18.92
CA LEU A 82 -28.42 -0.56 -18.18
C LEU A 82 -27.23 -0.24 -19.07
N LYS A 83 -26.36 0.65 -18.60
CA LYS A 83 -25.09 0.95 -19.24
C LYS A 83 -24.06 -0.12 -18.92
N LYS A 84 -23.03 -0.25 -19.76
CA LYS A 84 -21.96 -1.24 -19.63
C LYS A 84 -21.24 -1.19 -18.25
N TYR A 85 -21.19 -0.01 -17.64
CA TYR A 85 -20.51 0.25 -16.38
C TYR A 85 -21.46 0.45 -15.19
N SER A 86 -22.65 -0.14 -15.26
CA SER A 86 -23.62 -0.07 -14.17
C SER A 86 -23.45 -1.25 -13.22
N TYR A 87 -23.48 -0.99 -11.93
CA TYR A 87 -23.43 -2.02 -10.90
C TYR A 87 -24.44 -1.75 -9.78
N LEU A 88 -24.66 -2.75 -8.94
CA LEU A 88 -25.63 -2.69 -7.83
C LEU A 88 -24.93 -2.32 -6.54
N LEU A 89 -25.43 -1.32 -5.81
CA LEU A 89 -24.82 -0.81 -4.59
C LEU A 89 -24.69 -1.87 -3.50
N SER A 90 -25.79 -2.58 -3.18
CA SER A 90 -25.73 -3.55 -2.08
C SER A 90 -24.86 -4.76 -2.45
N ARG A 91 -24.98 -5.24 -3.67
CA ARG A 91 -24.22 -6.41 -4.12
C ARG A 91 -22.71 -6.16 -4.21
N ASN A 92 -22.32 -4.97 -4.69
CA ASN A 92 -20.93 -4.69 -5.06
C ASN A 92 -20.19 -3.84 -4.02
N LEU A 93 -20.90 -3.23 -3.06
CA LEU A 93 -20.25 -2.37 -2.06
C LEU A 93 -20.58 -2.74 -0.61
N LEU A 94 -21.83 -3.16 -0.29
CA LEU A 94 -22.13 -3.56 1.10
C LEU A 94 -21.42 -4.86 1.45
N ASP A 95 -20.88 -4.91 2.67
CA ASP A 95 -20.10 -6.02 3.22
C ASP A 95 -18.76 -6.27 2.50
N LYS A 96 -18.39 -5.39 1.56
CA LYS A 96 -17.14 -5.46 0.81
C LYS A 96 -16.04 -4.66 1.48
N GLN A 97 -14.81 -5.03 1.17
CA GLN A 97 -13.64 -4.30 1.62
C GLN A 97 -13.36 -3.12 0.68
N ILE A 98 -13.01 -1.99 1.28
CA ILE A 98 -12.54 -0.78 0.61
C ILE A 98 -11.30 -0.28 1.32
N VAL A 99 -10.44 0.46 0.62
CA VAL A 99 -9.33 1.17 1.22
C VAL A 99 -9.79 2.56 1.64
N ASP A 100 -9.56 2.91 2.90
CA ASP A 100 -9.65 4.27 3.43
C ASP A 100 -8.30 4.95 3.21
N ILE A 101 -8.19 5.75 2.16
CA ILE A 101 -6.95 6.45 1.77
C ILE A 101 -6.45 7.38 2.88
N ASN A 102 -7.35 8.11 3.54
CA ASN A 102 -6.95 9.00 4.65
C ASN A 102 -6.58 8.24 5.92
N GLY A 103 -7.29 7.16 6.21
CA GLY A 103 -7.03 6.30 7.37
C GLY A 103 -5.94 5.27 7.12
N LYS A 104 -5.44 5.18 5.88
CA LYS A 104 -4.39 4.25 5.42
C LYS A 104 -4.66 2.81 5.91
N LYS A 105 -5.85 2.30 5.66
CA LYS A 105 -6.28 0.99 6.15
C LYS A 105 -7.40 0.37 5.33
N LEU A 106 -7.46 -0.94 5.39
CA LEU A 106 -8.55 -1.73 4.83
C LEU A 106 -9.75 -1.75 5.78
N VAL A 107 -10.94 -1.44 5.26
CA VAL A 107 -12.16 -1.41 6.06
C VAL A 107 -13.34 -2.06 5.34
N ARG A 108 -14.33 -2.54 6.11
CA ARG A 108 -15.55 -3.13 5.55
C ARG A 108 -16.68 -2.11 5.52
N VAL A 109 -17.37 -2.01 4.39
CA VAL A 109 -18.55 -1.16 4.22
C VAL A 109 -19.75 -1.79 4.90
N ASN A 110 -20.23 -1.17 5.97
CA ASN A 110 -21.43 -1.62 6.68
C ASN A 110 -22.71 -0.97 6.12
N ASP A 111 -22.63 0.29 5.65
CA ASP A 111 -23.74 1.02 5.02
C ASP A 111 -23.21 2.09 4.05
N LEU A 112 -24.07 2.64 3.23
CA LEU A 112 -23.73 3.72 2.29
C LEU A 112 -24.61 4.93 2.53
N ARG A 113 -24.00 6.12 2.58
CA ARG A 113 -24.73 7.38 2.65
C ARG A 113 -24.95 7.93 1.25
N ILE A 114 -26.21 8.14 0.90
CA ILE A 114 -26.64 8.69 -0.38
C ILE A 114 -27.19 10.09 -0.15
N ALA A 115 -26.86 11.03 -1.05
CA ALA A 115 -27.40 12.39 -1.00
C ALA A 115 -27.80 12.89 -2.39
N GLU A 116 -28.79 13.75 -2.43
CA GLU A 116 -29.21 14.48 -3.62
C GLU A 116 -28.32 15.71 -3.81
N ILE A 117 -27.51 15.72 -4.87
CA ILE A 117 -26.61 16.80 -5.25
C ILE A 117 -26.95 17.24 -6.67
N ALA A 118 -27.30 18.50 -6.85
CA ALA A 118 -27.70 19.07 -8.13
C ALA A 118 -28.82 18.26 -8.84
N GLY A 119 -29.76 17.73 -8.09
CA GLY A 119 -30.89 16.94 -8.61
C GLY A 119 -30.54 15.47 -8.92
N GLU A 120 -29.35 15.02 -8.58
CA GLU A 120 -28.87 13.65 -8.75
C GLU A 120 -28.56 13.00 -7.42
N PHE A 121 -28.96 11.76 -7.23
CA PHE A 121 -28.60 10.99 -6.05
C PHE A 121 -27.24 10.33 -6.25
N LYS A 122 -26.30 10.60 -5.33
CA LYS A 122 -24.91 10.10 -5.35
C LYS A 122 -24.57 9.46 -4.02
N VAL A 123 -23.72 8.45 -4.04
CA VAL A 123 -23.07 7.91 -2.82
C VAL A 123 -22.01 8.90 -2.42
N ILE A 124 -22.14 9.46 -1.22
CA ILE A 124 -21.22 10.49 -0.71
C ILE A 124 -20.26 9.99 0.37
N ALA A 125 -20.59 8.88 1.02
CA ALA A 125 -19.73 8.27 2.03
C ALA A 125 -20.05 6.79 2.24
N ALA A 126 -19.04 6.04 2.66
CA ALA A 126 -19.15 4.71 3.23
C ALA A 126 -19.19 4.79 4.76
N ASP A 127 -20.10 4.06 5.39
CA ASP A 127 -20.19 3.95 6.85
C ASP A 127 -19.65 2.58 7.28
N THR A 128 -18.55 2.60 8.04
CA THR A 128 -17.83 1.42 8.51
C THR A 128 -18.05 1.16 10.01
N GLY A 129 -18.86 2.00 10.67
CA GLY A 129 -19.09 1.98 12.11
C GLY A 129 -20.01 0.87 12.60
N VAL A 130 -19.94 0.61 13.90
CA VAL A 130 -20.80 -0.36 14.57
C VAL A 130 -22.27 0.05 14.50
N MET A 131 -22.57 1.37 14.48
CA MET A 131 -23.93 1.88 14.41
C MET A 131 -24.61 1.62 13.06
N SER A 132 -23.85 1.59 11.96
CA SER A 132 -24.39 1.23 10.66
C SER A 132 -24.79 -0.24 10.59
N LEU A 133 -23.97 -1.13 11.16
CA LEU A 133 -24.32 -2.54 11.27
C LEU A 133 -25.57 -2.74 12.17
N ALA A 134 -25.63 -2.05 13.31
CA ALA A 134 -26.81 -2.08 14.19
C ALA A 134 -28.08 -1.58 13.50
N ARG A 135 -27.98 -0.56 12.64
CA ARG A 135 -29.09 -0.04 11.81
C ARG A 135 -29.59 -1.09 10.83
N ARG A 136 -28.70 -1.74 10.11
CA ARG A 136 -29.01 -2.83 9.17
C ARG A 136 -29.72 -4.02 9.86
N LEU A 137 -29.27 -4.38 11.06
CA LEU A 137 -29.84 -5.46 11.86
C LEU A 137 -31.11 -5.06 12.61
N GLY A 138 -31.52 -3.79 12.57
CA GLY A 138 -32.70 -3.28 13.29
C GLY A 138 -32.52 -3.18 14.81
N ILE A 139 -31.31 -3.31 15.32
CA ILE A 139 -30.98 -3.29 16.77
C ILE A 139 -30.38 -1.96 17.24
N GLU A 140 -30.45 -0.92 16.43
CA GLU A 140 -29.87 0.40 16.70
C GLU A 140 -30.25 0.96 18.09
N LYS A 141 -31.51 0.80 18.50
CA LYS A 141 -31.97 1.26 19.83
C LYS A 141 -31.30 0.53 20.97
N VAL A 142 -31.06 -0.77 20.82
CA VAL A 142 -30.38 -1.60 21.81
C VAL A 142 -28.93 -1.17 21.95
N VAL A 143 -28.24 -0.99 20.83
CA VAL A 143 -26.84 -0.56 20.82
C VAL A 143 -26.69 0.85 21.42
N LYS A 144 -27.56 1.81 21.06
CA LYS A 144 -27.58 3.15 21.68
C LYS A 144 -27.80 3.09 23.19
N PHE A 145 -28.66 2.21 23.67
CA PHE A 145 -28.90 2.02 25.10
C PHE A 145 -27.64 1.51 25.82
N PHE A 146 -26.91 0.54 25.24
CA PHE A 146 -25.64 0.09 25.80
C PHE A 146 -24.58 1.19 25.83
N TYR A 147 -24.44 1.98 24.75
CA TYR A 147 -23.51 3.12 24.73
C TYR A 147 -23.86 4.16 25.81
N SER A 148 -25.15 4.40 26.06
CA SER A 148 -25.59 5.33 27.10
C SER A 148 -25.26 4.83 28.52
N ILE A 149 -25.34 3.50 28.78
CA ILE A 149 -24.93 2.91 30.06
C ILE A 149 -23.42 3.08 30.28
N LEU A 150 -22.62 2.91 29.22
CA LEU A 150 -21.16 3.03 29.28
C LEU A 150 -20.66 4.49 29.29
N ASN A 151 -21.57 5.46 29.25
CA ASN A 151 -21.28 6.90 29.17
C ASN A 151 -20.35 7.26 27.97
N LYS A 152 -20.45 6.46 26.87
CA LYS A 152 -19.70 6.66 25.62
C LYS A 152 -20.66 7.08 24.50
N GLN A 153 -20.19 7.89 23.58
CA GLN A 153 -20.90 8.14 22.33
C GLN A 153 -20.35 7.21 21.24
N PRO A 154 -21.23 6.62 20.38
CA PRO A 154 -20.75 5.88 19.23
C PRO A 154 -19.96 6.82 18.33
N VAL A 155 -18.79 6.37 17.90
CA VAL A 155 -17.96 7.13 16.96
C VAL A 155 -18.56 6.99 15.57
N ASP A 156 -18.79 8.12 14.90
CA ASP A 156 -19.16 8.13 13.49
C ASP A 156 -17.95 7.71 12.65
N SER A 157 -18.08 6.62 11.90
CA SER A 157 -17.02 6.07 11.05
C SER A 157 -17.41 6.24 9.58
N LEU A 158 -17.75 7.48 9.21
CA LEU A 158 -18.07 7.87 7.83
C LEU A 158 -16.80 8.22 7.09
N ILE A 159 -16.51 7.48 6.04
CA ILE A 159 -15.41 7.77 5.10
C ILE A 159 -16.02 8.43 3.87
N MET A 160 -15.61 9.66 3.57
CA MET A 160 -16.09 10.37 2.39
C MET A 160 -15.64 9.66 1.12
N TRP A 161 -16.49 9.67 0.09
CA TRP A 161 -16.21 8.89 -1.13
C TRP A 161 -14.93 9.31 -1.86
N ASP A 162 -14.48 10.55 -1.71
CA ASP A 162 -13.20 11.00 -2.26
C ASP A 162 -11.99 10.27 -1.66
N ASN A 163 -12.14 9.72 -0.46
CA ASN A 163 -11.11 8.99 0.27
C ASN A 163 -11.30 7.46 0.20
N VAL A 164 -12.20 7.00 -0.68
CA VAL A 164 -12.49 5.58 -0.86
C VAL A 164 -11.83 5.08 -2.14
N GLU A 165 -11.07 3.98 -2.03
CA GLU A 165 -10.69 3.14 -3.16
C GLU A 165 -11.40 1.79 -3.04
N SER A 166 -12.14 1.40 -4.08
CA SER A 166 -12.94 0.17 -4.06
C SER A 166 -12.25 -0.97 -4.78
N LEU A 167 -11.97 -2.05 -4.06
CA LEU A 167 -11.24 -3.21 -4.56
C LEU A 167 -12.06 -4.08 -5.54
N GLU A 168 -13.39 -4.11 -5.41
CA GLU A 168 -14.24 -5.03 -6.17
C GLU A 168 -14.79 -4.47 -7.49
N ILE A 169 -14.85 -3.14 -7.64
CA ILE A 169 -15.34 -2.51 -8.87
C ILE A 169 -14.45 -2.86 -10.08
N VAL A 170 -13.21 -3.26 -9.82
CA VAL A 170 -12.21 -3.64 -10.84
C VAL A 170 -12.46 -5.04 -11.43
N ASN A 171 -13.20 -5.92 -10.76
CA ASN A 171 -13.20 -7.36 -11.06
C ASN A 171 -14.11 -7.85 -12.21
N ASP A 172 -15.12 -7.09 -12.65
CA ASP A 172 -16.10 -7.63 -13.62
C ASP A 172 -16.42 -6.66 -14.79
N ASN A 173 -15.48 -6.34 -15.63
CA ASN A 173 -15.67 -5.53 -16.86
C ASN A 173 -15.64 -3.99 -16.73
N LEU A 174 -15.31 -3.42 -15.59
CA LEU A 174 -15.00 -2.00 -15.46
C LEU A 174 -13.47 -1.83 -15.57
N LYS A 175 -12.95 -1.69 -16.77
CA LYS A 175 -11.62 -1.09 -16.96
C LYS A 175 -11.76 0.39 -16.57
N LEU A 176 -11.51 0.71 -15.31
CA LEU A 176 -11.10 2.05 -14.93
C LEU A 176 -9.79 2.33 -15.69
N THR A 177 -9.63 3.53 -16.17
CA THR A 177 -8.49 3.93 -17.04
C THR A 177 -7.16 3.79 -16.29
N VAL A 178 -7.19 3.85 -14.96
CA VAL A 178 -6.06 3.56 -14.05
C VAL A 178 -6.66 2.91 -12.80
N PRO A 179 -6.56 1.59 -12.62
CA PRO A 179 -6.99 0.94 -11.40
C PRO A 179 -6.08 1.36 -10.23
N TYR A 180 -6.68 1.62 -9.07
CA TYR A 180 -5.97 1.94 -7.81
C TYR A 180 -5.13 3.23 -7.80
N GLN A 181 -5.47 4.22 -8.65
CA GLN A 181 -4.72 5.48 -8.73
C GLN A 181 -4.53 6.18 -7.37
N LYS A 182 -5.57 6.20 -6.53
CA LYS A 182 -5.48 6.81 -5.20
C LYS A 182 -4.58 6.04 -4.24
N LEU A 183 -4.46 4.72 -4.43
CA LEU A 183 -3.57 3.88 -3.65
C LEU A 183 -2.11 4.18 -4.02
N SER A 184 -1.82 4.34 -5.30
CA SER A 184 -0.48 4.68 -5.80
C SER A 184 0.01 6.08 -5.38
N GLU A 185 -0.85 6.94 -4.82
CA GLU A 185 -0.47 8.24 -4.26
C GLU A 185 -0.01 8.14 -2.78
N LEU A 186 -0.14 6.98 -2.15
CA LEU A 186 0.32 6.75 -0.77
C LEU A 186 1.82 6.43 -0.75
N HIS A 187 2.42 6.55 0.44
CA HIS A 187 3.78 6.06 0.67
C HIS A 187 3.83 4.52 0.55
N PRO A 188 4.91 3.93 0.00
CA PRO A 188 5.05 2.47 -0.12
C PRO A 188 4.77 1.70 1.17
N ALA A 189 5.30 2.15 2.31
CA ALA A 189 5.03 1.55 3.62
C ALA A 189 3.53 1.52 3.99
N ASP A 190 2.77 2.59 3.66
CA ASP A 190 1.32 2.62 3.89
C ASP A 190 0.56 1.65 2.95
N ILE A 191 1.08 1.48 1.72
CA ILE A 191 0.54 0.52 0.75
C ILE A 191 0.80 -0.91 1.24
N ALA A 192 2.00 -1.18 1.77
CA ALA A 192 2.38 -2.46 2.36
C ALA A 192 1.43 -2.87 3.49
N ASP A 193 1.21 -2.00 4.48
CA ASP A 193 0.25 -2.22 5.58
C ASP A 193 -1.15 -2.59 5.07
N ILE A 194 -1.62 -1.89 4.02
CA ILE A 194 -2.91 -2.15 3.40
C ILE A 194 -2.94 -3.50 2.68
N LEU A 195 -1.86 -3.85 1.97
CA LEU A 195 -1.73 -5.13 1.26
C LEU A 195 -1.66 -6.31 2.23
N GLU A 196 -0.99 -6.16 3.36
CA GLU A 196 -0.90 -7.17 4.42
C GLU A 196 -2.27 -7.53 5.00
N ASP A 197 -3.15 -6.55 5.18
CA ASP A 197 -4.52 -6.73 5.64
C ASP A 197 -5.45 -7.38 4.59
N MET A 198 -5.03 -7.47 3.31
CA MET A 198 -5.83 -8.08 2.24
C MET A 198 -5.73 -9.60 2.21
N ASP A 199 -6.79 -10.25 1.72
CA ASP A 199 -6.68 -11.66 1.34
C ASP A 199 -5.75 -11.83 0.11
N THR A 200 -5.11 -13.00 0.01
CA THR A 200 -4.07 -13.31 -1.00
C THR A 200 -4.51 -13.00 -2.44
N ASN A 201 -5.76 -13.26 -2.81
CA ASN A 201 -6.24 -13.03 -4.17
C ASN A 201 -6.37 -11.55 -4.50
N TYR A 202 -6.82 -10.74 -3.54
CA TYR A 202 -6.92 -9.28 -3.74
C TYR A 202 -5.55 -8.64 -3.67
N ARG A 203 -4.69 -9.04 -2.73
CA ARG A 203 -3.30 -8.57 -2.60
C ARG A 203 -2.56 -8.68 -3.93
N LYS A 204 -2.53 -9.87 -4.52
CA LYS A 204 -1.91 -10.11 -5.83
C LYS A 204 -2.42 -9.16 -6.91
N LYS A 205 -3.75 -9.02 -7.06
CA LYS A 205 -4.35 -8.18 -8.10
C LYS A 205 -4.05 -6.69 -7.92
N VAL A 206 -4.04 -6.22 -6.68
CA VAL A 206 -3.70 -4.83 -6.37
C VAL A 206 -2.23 -4.59 -6.65
N PHE A 207 -1.36 -5.48 -6.18
CA PHE A 207 0.08 -5.39 -6.39
C PHE A 207 0.46 -5.42 -7.89
N GLU A 208 -0.14 -6.32 -8.68
CA GLU A 208 0.08 -6.37 -10.14
C GLU A 208 -0.35 -5.09 -10.89
N ALA A 209 -1.19 -4.27 -10.27
CA ALA A 209 -1.67 -3.03 -10.87
C ALA A 209 -0.90 -1.78 -10.42
N LEU A 210 0.03 -1.88 -9.47
CA LEU A 210 0.93 -0.79 -9.08
C LEU A 210 1.94 -0.52 -10.20
N ASP A 211 2.38 0.74 -10.31
CA ASP A 211 3.49 1.10 -11.19
C ASP A 211 4.79 0.42 -10.71
N GLU A 212 5.76 0.27 -11.60
CA GLU A 212 6.97 -0.55 -11.39
C GLU A 212 7.76 -0.10 -10.15
N ASP A 213 8.10 1.19 -10.07
CA ASP A 213 8.87 1.77 -8.97
C ASP A 213 8.12 1.62 -7.62
N ILE A 214 6.82 1.98 -7.60
CA ILE A 214 5.98 1.86 -6.39
C ILE A 214 5.83 0.40 -5.95
N ALA A 215 5.80 -0.54 -6.89
CA ALA A 215 5.69 -1.96 -6.58
C ALA A 215 6.96 -2.50 -5.94
N ALA A 216 8.14 -2.09 -6.42
CA ALA A 216 9.43 -2.45 -5.84
C ALA A 216 9.54 -1.92 -4.40
N ASP A 217 9.42 -0.60 -4.23
CA ASP A 217 9.46 0.04 -2.90
C ASP A 217 8.40 -0.54 -1.93
N THR A 218 7.20 -0.87 -2.43
CA THR A 218 6.15 -1.48 -1.58
C THR A 218 6.51 -2.91 -1.18
N LEU A 219 7.17 -3.67 -2.06
CA LEU A 219 7.56 -5.04 -1.76
C LEU A 219 8.59 -5.10 -0.63
N GLU A 220 9.55 -4.17 -0.61
CA GLU A 220 10.57 -4.04 0.44
C GLU A 220 9.94 -3.85 1.83
N GLU A 221 8.86 -3.08 1.91
CA GLU A 221 8.16 -2.78 3.15
C GLU A 221 7.22 -3.90 3.66
N ILE A 222 6.93 -4.92 2.84
CA ILE A 222 6.04 -6.03 3.20
C ILE A 222 6.75 -7.04 4.12
N GLU A 223 6.03 -7.65 5.07
CA GLU A 223 6.58 -8.71 5.93
C GLU A 223 7.23 -9.85 5.11
N PRO A 224 8.44 -10.34 5.46
CA PRO A 224 9.26 -11.25 4.64
C PRO A 224 8.53 -12.51 4.13
N GLN A 225 7.63 -13.07 4.94
CA GLN A 225 6.86 -14.25 4.53
C GLN A 225 5.85 -13.94 3.43
N MET A 226 5.32 -12.71 3.40
CA MET A 226 4.38 -12.27 2.38
C MET A 226 5.08 -11.79 1.11
N GLN A 227 6.30 -11.26 1.22
CA GLN A 227 7.17 -10.95 0.08
C GLN A 227 7.39 -12.21 -0.77
N ALA A 228 7.82 -13.29 -0.13
CA ALA A 228 8.04 -14.59 -0.80
C ALA A 228 6.78 -15.09 -1.51
N ASP A 229 5.62 -15.10 -0.81
CA ASP A 229 4.33 -15.51 -1.39
C ASP A 229 3.91 -14.65 -2.59
N LEU A 230 4.17 -13.34 -2.55
CA LEU A 230 3.88 -12.43 -3.66
C LEU A 230 4.78 -12.74 -4.86
N ILE A 231 6.09 -12.78 -4.69
CA ILE A 231 7.08 -13.02 -5.75
C ILE A 231 6.82 -14.36 -6.46
N GLU A 232 6.53 -15.42 -5.72
CA GLU A 232 6.19 -16.72 -6.29
C GLU A 232 4.96 -16.68 -7.20
N ASN A 233 3.97 -15.87 -6.81
CA ASN A 233 2.67 -15.86 -7.45
C ASN A 233 2.50 -14.76 -8.51
N LEU A 234 3.41 -13.81 -8.66
CA LEU A 234 3.33 -12.76 -9.69
C LEU A 234 3.39 -13.35 -11.11
N SER A 235 2.82 -12.59 -12.06
CA SER A 235 3.04 -12.87 -13.48
C SER A 235 4.51 -12.63 -13.85
N LEU A 236 5.07 -13.41 -14.76
CA LEU A 236 6.47 -13.28 -15.19
C LEU A 236 6.84 -11.83 -15.57
N PRO A 237 6.05 -11.10 -16.39
CA PRO A 237 6.39 -9.72 -16.73
C PRO A 237 6.48 -8.82 -15.48
N LYS A 238 5.49 -8.89 -14.58
CA LYS A 238 5.47 -8.04 -13.38
C LYS A 238 6.60 -8.35 -12.42
N ARG A 239 6.91 -9.64 -12.25
CA ARG A 239 8.04 -10.07 -11.42
C ARG A 239 9.36 -9.51 -11.94
N SER A 240 9.61 -9.63 -13.25
CA SER A 240 10.84 -9.07 -13.85
C SER A 240 10.91 -7.54 -13.70
N GLU A 241 9.80 -6.83 -13.91
CA GLU A 241 9.72 -5.38 -13.70
C GLU A 241 10.06 -4.98 -12.27
N VAL A 242 9.53 -5.67 -11.28
CA VAL A 242 9.79 -5.40 -9.85
C VAL A 242 11.25 -5.67 -9.49
N LEU A 243 11.77 -6.84 -9.87
CA LEU A 243 13.15 -7.23 -9.55
C LEU A 243 14.20 -6.33 -10.21
N LEU A 244 13.92 -5.73 -11.36
CA LEU A 244 14.81 -4.76 -12.00
C LEU A 244 14.92 -3.42 -11.23
N ASN A 245 13.96 -3.13 -10.38
CA ASN A 245 13.89 -1.89 -9.60
C ASN A 245 14.17 -2.11 -8.10
N MET A 246 14.60 -3.33 -7.72
CA MET A 246 14.95 -3.66 -6.33
C MET A 246 16.46 -3.79 -6.15
N PRO A 247 17.02 -3.40 -4.99
CA PRO A 247 18.39 -3.70 -4.62
C PRO A 247 18.66 -5.21 -4.55
N ASN A 248 19.90 -5.62 -4.89
CA ASN A 248 20.25 -7.04 -4.97
C ASN A 248 20.28 -7.74 -3.60
N ASP A 249 20.54 -7.03 -2.52
CA ASP A 249 20.47 -7.52 -1.14
C ASP A 249 19.01 -7.84 -0.74
N GLU A 250 18.06 -6.96 -1.04
CA GLU A 250 16.63 -7.20 -0.81
C GLU A 250 16.12 -8.42 -1.61
N ILE A 251 16.58 -8.55 -2.85
CA ILE A 251 16.26 -9.75 -3.66
C ILE A 251 16.83 -11.01 -3.00
N ALA A 252 18.06 -10.98 -2.50
CA ALA A 252 18.69 -12.11 -1.83
C ALA A 252 17.90 -12.52 -0.58
N ASP A 253 17.46 -11.56 0.23
CA ASP A 253 16.66 -11.79 1.44
C ASP A 253 15.29 -12.42 1.14
N ILE A 254 14.64 -12.01 0.06
CA ILE A 254 13.40 -12.64 -0.41
C ILE A 254 13.66 -14.06 -0.88
N LEU A 255 14.72 -14.29 -1.67
CA LEU A 255 15.04 -15.61 -2.22
C LEU A 255 15.45 -16.62 -1.15
N ASP A 256 16.00 -16.18 -0.03
CA ASP A 256 16.26 -17.03 1.14
C ASP A 256 14.99 -17.57 1.81
N LYS A 257 13.82 -16.99 1.53
CA LYS A 257 12.52 -17.40 2.10
C LYS A 257 11.69 -18.28 1.16
N VAL A 258 12.07 -18.39 -0.11
CA VAL A 258 11.41 -19.27 -1.09
C VAL A 258 12.12 -20.63 -1.18
N ASP A 259 11.52 -21.62 -1.85
CA ASP A 259 12.19 -22.88 -2.08
C ASP A 259 13.29 -22.75 -3.15
N GLU A 260 14.33 -23.61 -3.06
CA GLU A 260 15.51 -23.58 -3.92
C GLU A 260 15.16 -23.65 -5.43
N GLU A 261 14.13 -24.42 -5.81
CA GLU A 261 13.71 -24.54 -7.21
C GLU A 261 13.10 -23.23 -7.72
N THR A 262 12.33 -22.52 -6.87
CA THR A 262 11.74 -21.23 -7.19
C THR A 262 12.81 -20.14 -7.22
N ALA A 263 13.75 -20.12 -6.25
CA ALA A 263 14.86 -19.18 -6.23
C ALA A 263 15.70 -19.28 -7.53
N GLU A 264 16.09 -20.48 -7.93
CA GLU A 264 16.86 -20.70 -9.17
C GLU A 264 16.10 -20.28 -10.44
N LYS A 265 14.76 -20.44 -10.47
CA LYS A 265 13.94 -19.94 -11.60
C LYS A 265 13.94 -18.43 -11.67
N ILE A 266 13.83 -17.77 -10.52
CA ILE A 266 13.84 -16.30 -10.43
C ILE A 266 15.20 -15.78 -10.88
N LEU A 267 16.29 -16.32 -10.35
CA LEU A 267 17.66 -15.97 -10.74
C LEU A 267 17.95 -16.21 -12.22
N PHE A 268 17.31 -17.23 -12.82
CA PHE A 268 17.42 -17.49 -14.26
C PHE A 268 16.73 -16.43 -15.13
N ASP A 269 15.66 -15.82 -14.62
CA ASP A 269 14.90 -14.79 -15.31
C ASP A 269 15.54 -13.38 -15.17
N MET A 270 16.53 -13.20 -14.27
CA MET A 270 17.28 -11.95 -14.06
C MET A 270 18.44 -11.78 -15.06
N ASP A 271 18.96 -10.56 -15.18
CA ASP A 271 20.20 -10.32 -15.88
C ASP A 271 21.36 -11.06 -15.19
N LYS A 272 22.31 -11.55 -16.00
CA LYS A 272 23.37 -12.43 -15.47
C LYS A 272 24.23 -11.78 -14.39
N GLU A 273 24.51 -10.50 -14.53
CA GLU A 273 25.35 -9.73 -13.59
C GLU A 273 24.66 -9.63 -12.22
N ASP A 274 23.39 -9.24 -12.20
CA ASP A 274 22.57 -9.14 -11.00
C ASP A 274 22.35 -10.52 -10.35
N ALA A 275 22.04 -11.53 -11.15
CA ALA A 275 21.87 -12.92 -10.65
C ALA A 275 23.15 -13.46 -9.99
N ASP A 276 24.34 -13.20 -10.57
CA ASP A 276 25.62 -13.61 -10.00
C ASP A 276 25.90 -12.83 -8.70
N GLU A 277 25.48 -11.59 -8.60
CA GLU A 277 25.60 -10.77 -7.40
C GLU A 277 24.67 -11.25 -6.28
N VAL A 278 23.38 -11.44 -6.57
CA VAL A 278 22.42 -12.01 -5.61
C VAL A 278 22.88 -13.36 -5.08
N ARG A 279 23.35 -14.29 -5.95
CA ARG A 279 23.94 -15.55 -5.49
C ARG A 279 25.10 -15.36 -4.55
N SER A 280 25.96 -14.37 -4.81
CA SER A 280 27.13 -14.11 -3.94
C SER A 280 26.69 -13.58 -2.57
N LEU A 281 25.57 -12.86 -2.48
CA LEU A 281 24.98 -12.41 -1.21
C LEU A 281 24.40 -13.60 -0.44
N MET A 282 23.66 -14.48 -1.11
CA MET A 282 23.08 -15.70 -0.52
C MET A 282 24.16 -16.71 -0.02
N GLU A 283 25.43 -16.61 -0.48
CA GLU A 283 26.53 -17.47 0.01
C GLU A 283 27.03 -17.03 1.40
N TYR A 284 26.75 -15.81 1.87
CA TYR A 284 27.16 -15.37 3.19
C TYR A 284 26.39 -16.12 4.28
N ARG A 285 27.08 -16.34 5.39
CA ARG A 285 26.46 -16.98 6.55
C ARG A 285 25.41 -16.03 7.15
N GLU A 286 24.22 -16.54 7.41
CA GLU A 286 23.18 -15.79 8.12
C GLU A 286 23.74 -15.11 9.39
N LYS A 287 23.26 -13.90 9.65
CA LYS A 287 23.63 -13.06 10.80
C LYS A 287 25.10 -12.61 10.83
N THR A 288 25.69 -12.43 9.69
CA THR A 288 26.99 -11.75 9.55
C THR A 288 26.82 -10.41 8.84
N ALA A 289 27.82 -9.56 8.90
CA ALA A 289 27.85 -8.28 8.17
C ALA A 289 27.66 -8.49 6.66
N GLY A 290 28.22 -9.55 6.11
CA GLY A 290 28.11 -9.89 4.70
C GLY A 290 26.69 -10.29 4.27
N SER A 291 25.87 -10.84 5.20
CA SER A 291 24.49 -11.24 4.88
C SER A 291 23.46 -10.11 4.88
N ILE A 292 23.84 -8.92 5.35
CA ILE A 292 22.97 -7.74 5.42
C ILE A 292 23.58 -6.54 4.72
N MET A 293 24.70 -6.71 3.99
CA MET A 293 25.35 -5.60 3.31
C MET A 293 24.73 -5.38 1.93
N ASN A 294 24.55 -4.11 1.61
CA ASN A 294 24.26 -3.66 0.27
C ASN A 294 25.57 -3.52 -0.53
N LYS A 295 25.57 -3.99 -1.78
CA LYS A 295 26.73 -3.87 -2.68
C LYS A 295 26.71 -2.59 -3.51
N ASP A 296 25.62 -1.88 -3.51
CA ASP A 296 25.47 -0.58 -4.15
C ASP A 296 26.12 0.51 -3.27
N PHE A 297 27.39 0.71 -3.42
CA PHE A 297 28.16 1.73 -2.73
C PHE A 297 28.94 2.61 -3.70
N ILE A 298 29.25 3.84 -3.26
CA ILE A 298 29.99 4.81 -4.06
C ILE A 298 31.45 4.80 -3.62
N ALA A 299 32.34 4.37 -4.51
CA ALA A 299 33.77 4.37 -4.24
C ALA A 299 34.59 5.05 -5.36
N PHE A 300 35.55 5.90 -4.97
CA PHE A 300 36.39 6.62 -5.91
C PHE A 300 37.86 6.61 -5.49
N ASN A 301 38.73 6.90 -6.46
CA ASN A 301 40.16 7.01 -6.22
C ASN A 301 40.53 8.32 -5.47
N VAL A 302 41.50 8.27 -4.60
CA VAL A 302 42.01 9.40 -3.78
C VAL A 302 42.39 10.65 -4.58
N ASN A 303 42.71 10.52 -5.87
CA ASN A 303 43.30 11.58 -6.70
C ASN A 303 42.29 12.47 -7.40
N ILE A 304 41.02 12.12 -7.42
CA ILE A 304 39.98 12.97 -8.00
C ILE A 304 39.67 14.16 -7.11
N THR A 305 39.13 15.22 -7.69
CA THR A 305 38.76 16.44 -6.98
C THR A 305 37.32 16.37 -6.49
N ALA A 306 36.96 17.25 -5.53
CA ALA A 306 35.57 17.38 -5.04
C ALA A 306 34.59 17.71 -6.19
N GLN A 307 35.00 18.55 -7.15
CA GLN A 307 34.17 18.90 -8.31
C GLN A 307 33.95 17.68 -9.22
N GLU A 308 35.02 16.96 -9.56
CA GLU A 308 34.92 15.74 -10.39
C GLU A 308 33.99 14.70 -9.72
N THR A 309 34.13 14.54 -8.40
CA THR A 309 33.25 13.64 -7.63
C THR A 309 31.76 14.03 -7.72
N ILE A 310 31.45 15.34 -7.56
CA ILE A 310 30.07 15.82 -7.68
C ILE A 310 29.52 15.62 -9.10
N GLU A 311 30.36 15.78 -10.12
CA GLU A 311 29.98 15.55 -11.53
C GLU A 311 29.67 14.07 -11.78
N LEU A 312 30.49 13.15 -11.26
CA LEU A 312 30.26 11.72 -11.35
C LEU A 312 28.98 11.30 -10.59
N LEU A 313 28.72 11.86 -9.39
CA LEU A 313 27.48 11.62 -8.65
C LEU A 313 26.22 12.05 -9.44
N ARG A 314 26.31 13.15 -10.19
CA ARG A 314 25.20 13.59 -11.07
C ARG A 314 24.97 12.66 -12.26
N GLU A 315 26.00 11.99 -12.74
CA GLU A 315 25.91 11.00 -13.82
C GLU A 315 25.36 9.68 -13.31
N ILE A 316 25.88 9.19 -12.19
CA ILE A 316 25.50 7.92 -11.56
C ILE A 316 24.07 8.00 -11.02
N LYS A 317 23.68 9.15 -10.42
CA LYS A 317 22.39 9.36 -9.73
C LYS A 317 22.10 8.25 -8.73
N PRO A 318 23.00 8.01 -7.75
CA PRO A 318 22.82 6.95 -6.80
C PRO A 318 21.54 7.15 -5.97
N GLU A 319 21.02 6.10 -5.41
CA GLU A 319 19.96 6.15 -4.44
C GLU A 319 20.33 6.99 -3.22
N SER A 320 19.33 7.58 -2.57
CA SER A 320 19.56 8.52 -1.47
C SER A 320 20.29 7.89 -0.29
N GLU A 321 20.04 6.63 -0.03
CA GLU A 321 20.52 5.86 1.11
C GLU A 321 22.00 5.56 1.01
N VAL A 322 22.51 5.24 -0.17
CA VAL A 322 23.95 4.98 -0.39
C VAL A 322 24.76 6.26 -0.60
N ALA A 323 24.12 7.41 -0.79
CA ALA A 323 24.78 8.68 -1.09
C ALA A 323 25.35 9.44 0.13
N TYR A 324 25.12 8.97 1.37
CA TYR A 324 25.58 9.65 2.59
C TYR A 324 27.09 9.77 2.66
N TYR A 325 27.80 8.72 2.25
CA TYR A 325 29.25 8.63 2.28
C TYR A 325 29.81 8.14 0.95
N ILE A 326 30.95 8.72 0.58
CA ILE A 326 31.75 8.33 -0.57
C ILE A 326 33.00 7.65 -0.03
N TYR A 327 33.25 6.42 -0.39
CA TYR A 327 34.38 5.65 0.06
C TYR A 327 35.59 5.89 -0.85
N ILE A 328 36.75 5.99 -0.27
CA ILE A 328 37.99 6.24 -0.99
C ILE A 328 38.77 4.95 -0.99
N VAL A 329 39.05 4.43 -2.18
CA VAL A 329 39.79 3.20 -2.39
C VAL A 329 41.10 3.44 -3.18
N ASN A 330 42.07 2.56 -3.00
CA ASN A 330 43.27 2.53 -3.82
C ASN A 330 43.06 1.66 -5.07
N GLU A 331 44.13 1.52 -5.89
CA GLU A 331 44.15 0.72 -7.13
C GLU A 331 43.81 -0.78 -6.89
N ASN A 332 43.98 -1.28 -5.68
CA ASN A 332 43.64 -2.64 -5.27
C ASN A 332 42.27 -2.75 -4.58
N GLN A 333 41.41 -1.74 -4.72
CA GLN A 333 40.09 -1.65 -4.08
C GLN A 333 40.11 -1.67 -2.53
N LYS A 334 41.25 -1.44 -1.90
CA LYS A 334 41.37 -1.37 -0.45
C LYS A 334 40.84 -0.02 0.05
N LEU A 335 40.03 -0.07 1.08
CA LEU A 335 39.47 1.11 1.75
C LEU A 335 40.61 1.97 2.34
N GLN A 336 40.62 3.26 2.01
CA GLN A 336 41.63 4.23 2.43
C GLN A 336 41.04 5.39 3.23
N GLY A 337 39.78 5.69 3.04
CA GLY A 337 39.13 6.82 3.66
C GLY A 337 37.66 6.91 3.33
N VAL A 338 37.01 7.86 3.93
CA VAL A 338 35.60 8.19 3.68
C VAL A 338 35.43 9.71 3.59
N VAL A 339 34.57 10.16 2.70
CA VAL A 339 34.15 11.56 2.55
C VAL A 339 32.69 11.65 2.61
N SER A 340 32.14 12.49 3.50
CA SER A 340 30.69 12.72 3.51
C SER A 340 30.26 13.63 2.35
N LEU A 341 29.00 13.49 1.91
CA LEU A 341 28.43 14.41 0.92
C LEU A 341 28.53 15.87 1.38
N ARG A 342 28.40 16.13 2.70
CA ARG A 342 28.61 17.46 3.30
C ARG A 342 30.03 17.98 3.04
N ASP A 343 31.04 17.15 3.25
CA ASP A 343 32.44 17.57 3.09
C ASP A 343 32.77 17.88 1.64
N LEU A 344 32.22 17.17 0.69
CA LEU A 344 32.29 17.52 -0.74
C LEU A 344 31.68 18.89 -1.03
N VAL A 345 30.47 19.16 -0.52
CA VAL A 345 29.74 20.41 -0.80
C VAL A 345 30.43 21.65 -0.20
N VAL A 346 31.05 21.51 0.98
CA VAL A 346 31.74 22.64 1.65
C VAL A 346 33.17 22.83 1.23
N SER A 347 33.78 21.88 0.52
CA SER A 347 35.15 21.93 0.06
C SER A 347 35.33 22.80 -1.17
N ASN A 348 36.56 23.32 -1.38
CA ASN A 348 36.89 23.98 -2.65
C ASN A 348 36.81 22.96 -3.80
N PRO A 349 36.24 23.32 -4.95
CA PRO A 349 36.06 22.42 -6.09
C PRO A 349 37.35 21.68 -6.53
N ASP A 350 38.48 22.36 -6.53
CA ASP A 350 39.79 21.83 -6.98
C ASP A 350 40.51 21.01 -5.88
N THR A 351 39.89 20.81 -4.71
CA THR A 351 40.48 20.04 -3.62
C THR A 351 40.40 18.55 -3.90
N LYS A 352 41.49 17.86 -3.85
CA LYS A 352 41.56 16.40 -4.02
C LYS A 352 41.03 15.67 -2.80
N LEU A 353 40.36 14.52 -3.01
CA LEU A 353 39.67 13.75 -1.95
C LEU A 353 40.63 13.36 -0.81
N TYR A 354 41.87 13.02 -1.07
CA TYR A 354 42.84 12.68 -0.02
C TYR A 354 43.10 13.80 1.01
N LYS A 355 42.73 15.03 0.70
CA LYS A 355 42.89 16.19 1.62
C LYS A 355 41.65 16.42 2.50
N ILE A 356 40.53 15.87 2.13
CA ILE A 356 39.27 16.08 2.82
C ILE A 356 38.66 14.79 3.39
N MET A 357 39.22 13.64 3.01
CA MET A 357 38.81 12.36 3.54
C MET A 357 39.19 12.19 5.00
N ASP A 358 38.34 11.50 5.75
CA ASP A 358 38.74 10.87 7.01
C ASP A 358 39.42 9.54 6.71
N SER A 359 40.65 9.37 7.20
CA SER A 359 41.43 8.14 7.01
C SER A 359 41.31 7.15 8.18
N ASP A 360 40.70 7.56 9.28
CA ASP A 360 40.39 6.69 10.44
C ASP A 360 38.98 6.08 10.28
N VAL A 361 38.83 5.27 9.22
CA VAL A 361 37.55 4.73 8.84
C VAL A 361 37.13 3.60 9.79
N ILE A 362 35.96 3.78 10.41
CA ILE A 362 35.32 2.69 11.15
C ILE A 362 34.65 1.76 10.13
N CYS A 363 35.08 0.49 10.13
CA CYS A 363 34.57 -0.55 9.23
C CYS A 363 34.35 -1.86 9.98
N VAL A 364 33.61 -2.79 9.40
CA VAL A 364 33.42 -4.16 9.88
C VAL A 364 33.95 -5.16 8.83
N LYS A 365 34.18 -6.38 9.25
CA LYS A 365 34.52 -7.49 8.35
C LYS A 365 33.24 -8.18 7.89
N ASP A 366 33.27 -8.70 6.69
CA ASP A 366 32.16 -9.47 6.09
C ASP A 366 31.65 -10.62 6.98
N ASN A 367 32.54 -11.23 7.76
CA ASN A 367 32.23 -12.32 8.69
C ASN A 367 31.92 -11.86 10.12
N ASP A 368 31.91 -10.57 10.42
CA ASP A 368 31.58 -10.06 11.75
C ASP A 368 30.10 -10.34 12.08
N ASP A 369 29.83 -10.64 13.35
CA ASP A 369 28.48 -10.94 13.84
C ASP A 369 27.61 -9.67 13.84
N ILE A 370 26.36 -9.80 13.50
CA ILE A 370 25.36 -8.70 13.44
C ILE A 370 25.30 -7.88 14.75
N ASP A 371 25.43 -8.55 15.92
CA ASP A 371 25.45 -7.84 17.21
C ASP A 371 26.63 -6.86 17.30
N SER A 372 27.79 -7.24 16.75
CA SER A 372 29.00 -6.38 16.66
C SER A 372 28.81 -5.22 15.68
N VAL A 373 28.08 -5.45 14.58
CA VAL A 373 27.71 -4.41 13.60
C VAL A 373 26.83 -3.36 14.26
N VAL A 374 25.77 -3.78 14.94
CA VAL A 374 24.83 -2.89 15.66
C VAL A 374 25.54 -2.09 16.75
N GLU A 375 26.43 -2.73 17.54
CA GLU A 375 27.21 -2.04 18.57
C GLU A 375 28.14 -0.99 17.94
N THR A 376 28.82 -1.32 16.84
CA THR A 376 29.73 -0.42 16.14
C THR A 376 29.01 0.77 15.56
N ALA A 377 27.91 0.55 14.83
CA ALA A 377 27.10 1.60 14.22
C ALA A 377 26.55 2.56 15.29
N GLY A 378 25.97 2.02 16.36
CA GLY A 378 25.43 2.82 17.46
C GLY A 378 26.49 3.57 18.28
N LYS A 379 27.69 3.00 18.45
CA LYS A 379 28.78 3.63 19.18
C LYS A 379 29.36 4.86 18.49
N TYR A 380 29.40 4.84 17.17
CA TYR A 380 30.04 5.87 16.35
C TYR A 380 29.04 6.78 15.62
N ASP A 381 27.73 6.64 15.86
CA ASP A 381 26.65 7.41 15.24
C ASP A 381 26.73 7.44 13.70
N LEU A 382 27.03 6.28 13.09
CA LEU A 382 27.21 6.16 11.64
C LEU A 382 25.87 5.95 10.93
N LEU A 383 25.67 6.61 9.80
CA LEU A 383 24.52 6.40 8.92
C LEU A 383 24.73 5.23 7.95
N SER A 384 26.00 4.93 7.63
CA SER A 384 26.42 3.81 6.80
C SER A 384 27.77 3.29 7.27
N LEU A 385 27.93 1.99 7.31
CA LEU A 385 29.10 1.30 7.83
C LEU A 385 29.75 0.45 6.72
N PRO A 386 30.97 0.77 6.26
CA PRO A 386 31.62 0.01 5.21
C PRO A 386 32.00 -1.40 5.68
N VAL A 387 31.75 -2.37 4.82
CA VAL A 387 32.11 -3.78 5.02
C VAL A 387 33.31 -4.09 4.16
N VAL A 388 34.34 -4.71 4.77
CA VAL A 388 35.55 -5.10 4.08
C VAL A 388 35.84 -6.59 4.27
N ASP A 389 36.50 -7.21 3.27
CA ASP A 389 36.94 -8.59 3.37
C ASP A 389 38.17 -8.74 4.30
N GLN A 390 38.69 -9.96 4.41
CA GLN A 390 39.88 -10.27 5.20
C GLN A 390 41.18 -9.59 4.67
N SER A 391 41.12 -9.06 3.45
CA SER A 391 42.22 -8.34 2.79
C SER A 391 42.09 -6.82 2.82
N ASP A 392 41.09 -6.29 3.54
CA ASP A 392 40.68 -4.88 3.61
C ASP A 392 40.12 -4.32 2.28
N ILE A 393 39.66 -5.17 1.37
CA ILE A 393 38.97 -4.78 0.16
C ILE A 393 37.51 -4.43 0.53
N LEU A 394 37.05 -3.26 0.07
CA LEU A 394 35.65 -2.84 0.24
C LEU A 394 34.73 -3.76 -0.57
N CYS A 395 33.82 -4.41 0.08
CA CYS A 395 32.89 -5.38 -0.52
C CYS A 395 31.40 -5.03 -0.39
N GLY A 396 31.06 -4.07 0.47
CA GLY A 396 29.71 -3.60 0.64
C GLY A 396 29.60 -2.50 1.68
N VAL A 397 28.38 -2.08 1.94
CA VAL A 397 28.03 -1.15 3.01
C VAL A 397 26.79 -1.66 3.75
N ILE A 398 26.67 -1.34 5.02
CA ILE A 398 25.45 -1.58 5.80
C ILE A 398 24.86 -0.23 6.14
N ILE A 399 23.63 0.00 5.77
CA ILE A 399 22.91 1.24 6.00
C ILE A 399 22.20 1.15 7.35
N MET A 400 22.10 2.27 8.08
CA MET A 400 21.48 2.27 9.41
C MET A 400 20.00 1.88 9.35
N ASN A 401 19.32 2.17 8.23
CA ASN A 401 17.92 1.83 8.03
C ASN A 401 17.72 0.31 8.08
N ASP A 402 18.53 -0.44 7.36
CA ASP A 402 18.51 -1.92 7.31
C ASP A 402 18.73 -2.52 8.70
N ILE A 403 19.65 -1.96 9.48
CA ILE A 403 19.83 -2.36 10.90
C ILE A 403 18.57 -2.15 11.73
N VAL A 404 17.87 -1.04 11.51
CA VAL A 404 16.63 -0.74 12.25
C VAL A 404 15.51 -1.70 11.82
N GLU A 405 15.34 -1.94 10.55
CA GLU A 405 14.23 -2.74 10.00
C GLU A 405 14.43 -4.23 10.23
N ASP A 406 15.57 -4.78 9.87
CA ASP A 406 15.83 -6.21 9.90
C ASP A 406 16.20 -6.75 11.27
N ILE A 407 16.77 -5.90 12.12
CA ILE A 407 17.33 -6.36 13.40
C ILE A 407 16.57 -5.79 14.59
N LEU A 408 16.44 -4.45 14.66
CA LEU A 408 15.92 -3.80 15.87
C LEU A 408 14.41 -3.90 15.98
N LEU A 409 13.65 -3.66 14.91
CA LEU A 409 12.19 -3.73 14.94
C LEU A 409 11.66 -5.14 15.19
N PRO A 410 12.14 -6.22 14.55
CA PRO A 410 11.73 -7.58 14.85
C PRO A 410 12.04 -8.00 16.28
N ALA A 411 13.24 -7.65 16.80
CA ALA A 411 13.63 -7.92 18.17
C ALA A 411 12.72 -7.20 19.18
N TRP A 412 12.34 -5.97 18.90
CA TRP A 412 11.43 -5.17 19.73
C TRP A 412 9.99 -5.70 19.69
N LYS A 413 9.44 -5.98 18.49
CA LYS A 413 8.11 -6.61 18.31
C LYS A 413 8.03 -7.95 19.08
N LYS A 414 9.09 -8.78 19.04
CA LYS A 414 9.16 -10.05 19.76
C LYS A 414 9.18 -9.88 21.29
N ASN A 415 9.83 -8.84 21.80
CA ASN A 415 9.87 -8.54 23.23
C ASN A 415 8.54 -8.00 23.74
N LEU A 416 7.83 -7.18 22.97
CA LEU A 416 6.48 -6.71 23.30
C LEU A 416 5.48 -7.88 23.39
N LYS A 417 5.52 -8.84 22.46
CA LYS A 417 4.67 -10.04 22.49
C LYS A 417 4.95 -10.96 23.71
N LYS A 418 6.13 -10.86 24.33
CA LYS A 418 6.47 -11.60 25.56
C LYS A 418 6.08 -10.87 26.85
N ALA A 419 5.79 -9.58 26.78
CA ALA A 419 5.47 -8.72 27.92
C ALA A 419 3.95 -8.56 28.14
N VAL A 420 3.12 -9.04 27.22
CA VAL A 420 1.65 -9.14 27.31
C VAL A 420 1.25 -10.59 27.52
#